data_97f6a5112699672becfb29fa7d0f93a8
#
_entry.id   97f6a5112699672becfb29fa7d0f93a8
#
_cell.length_a   1.000
_cell.length_b   1.000
_cell.length_c   1.000
_cell.angle_alpha   90.00
_cell.angle_beta   90.00
_cell.angle_gamma   90.00
#
_symmetry.space_group_name_H-M   'P 1'
#
loop_
_entity.id
_entity.type
_entity.pdbx_description
1 polymer ?
#
loop_
_entity_poly.entity_id
_entity_poly.type
_entity_poly.pdbx_seq_one_letter_code
_entity_poly.pdbx_strand_id
1 'polypeptide(L)'
;MELENIIEQLGSFGKYQVIIFVLINLAESPTAWAMVFMAVAGAVPDWWCVSDVTNNTVTYNKNYTTSPHFWQAENRSLKSCTDPSTGGSCSNIIYDENMETVATQFGLVCDRSWISATITTIQMGGVLLGACVTGQLGDLIGRKKTFYLVYSLVLVVDVLAIFSPSWQVFAALRFVLGLGCGGVLVVNFSLPIEFVGKKWRTMTGAIPFWSLGVMTLAFLSWLIPNWRHLSVAFACLGAPLLLSWWFIPESVRWLITHGKVDEAKSTLQRIAKFNGKPEPDLSNLEATVLSEVEAERRRAARYTYFDLFSSWEYSVKTLKFTCIWFSCGLTFYGLSFGAGALAGNIYLNIFLTGLVEAPAVASVIYFNNCAVDVNCLRIPHHLRSASLSVVIVVYTAPTANLTQITAALALTSKLGIAGGWVSIQVFTAEHYPTVVRNLGYGFSSMAARIGSMVAPQVVYLGIIHLYLPYIIYGSLMAISAILVLTMKETHDTALPDEFDFGLVKNKKCSTKDTDPETSDQSTKM
;
A
#
# COMPACT_ATOMS: atom_id res chain seq x y z
N MET A 1 24.16 16.75 -1.04
CA MET A 1 25.06 16.37 -2.17
C MET A 1 26.30 15.61 -1.68
N GLU A 2 26.96 16.02 -0.59
CA GLU A 2 28.18 15.34 -0.13
C GLU A 2 27.93 13.94 0.48
N LEU A 3 26.89 13.77 1.29
CA LEU A 3 26.50 12.44 1.79
C LEU A 3 26.16 11.48 0.63
N GLU A 4 25.55 11.98 -0.45
CA GLU A 4 25.27 11.18 -1.63
C GLU A 4 26.54 10.77 -2.38
N ASN A 5 27.51 11.68 -2.50
CA ASN A 5 28.82 11.39 -3.09
C ASN A 5 29.57 10.34 -2.27
N ILE A 6 29.49 10.42 -0.92
CA ILE A 6 30.06 9.40 -0.03
C ILE A 6 29.40 8.05 -0.25
N ILE A 7 28.06 7.99 -0.34
CA ILE A 7 27.33 6.73 -0.63
C ILE A 7 27.73 6.18 -2.02
N GLU A 8 27.95 7.04 -3.01
CA GLU A 8 28.42 6.62 -4.33
C GLU A 8 29.85 6.05 -4.28
N GLN A 9 30.76 6.67 -3.55
CA GLN A 9 32.12 6.16 -3.32
C GLN A 9 32.13 4.82 -2.59
N LEU A 10 31.20 4.61 -1.65
CA LEU A 10 31.01 3.37 -0.93
C LEU A 10 30.41 2.24 -1.78
N GLY A 11 30.04 2.55 -3.04
CA GLY A 11 29.55 1.57 -4.02
C GLY A 11 28.05 1.61 -4.21
N SER A 12 27.43 2.80 -4.30
CA SER A 12 26.00 3.08 -4.63
C SER A 12 24.95 2.00 -4.28
N PHE A 13 25.18 0.74 -4.68
CA PHE A 13 24.39 -0.46 -4.39
C PHE A 13 25.33 -1.66 -4.21
N GLY A 14 26.24 -1.55 -3.22
CA GLY A 14 27.19 -2.60 -2.86
C GLY A 14 26.53 -3.76 -2.10
N LYS A 15 27.34 -4.79 -1.77
CA LYS A 15 26.85 -6.00 -1.08
C LYS A 15 26.11 -5.69 0.22
N TYR A 16 26.62 -4.75 1.00
CA TYR A 16 26.00 -4.35 2.27
C TYR A 16 24.63 -3.70 2.06
N GLN A 17 24.53 -2.80 1.08
CA GLN A 17 23.28 -2.13 0.73
C GLN A 17 22.23 -3.14 0.22
N VAL A 18 22.64 -4.13 -0.58
CA VAL A 18 21.74 -5.20 -1.05
C VAL A 18 21.17 -6.00 0.15
N ILE A 19 22.01 -6.36 1.12
CA ILE A 19 21.57 -7.11 2.30
C ILE A 19 20.57 -6.28 3.11
N ILE A 20 20.89 -5.02 3.43
CA ILE A 20 19.96 -4.12 4.15
C ILE A 20 18.65 -3.99 3.38
N PHE A 21 18.75 -3.75 2.09
CA PHE A 21 17.61 -3.59 1.20
C PHE A 21 16.68 -4.81 1.24
N VAL A 22 17.25 -6.02 1.09
CA VAL A 22 16.47 -7.27 1.12
C VAL A 22 15.87 -7.49 2.50
N LEU A 23 16.62 -7.31 3.59
CA LEU A 23 16.15 -7.55 4.95
C LEU A 23 15.00 -6.60 5.34
N ILE A 24 15.06 -5.33 4.94
CA ILE A 24 14.00 -4.38 5.25
C ILE A 24 12.77 -4.68 4.39
N ASN A 25 12.94 -4.82 3.07
CA ASN A 25 11.80 -5.01 2.16
C ASN A 25 11.14 -6.39 2.35
N LEU A 26 11.85 -7.40 2.83
CA LEU A 26 11.25 -8.69 3.14
C LEU A 26 10.12 -8.59 4.19
N ALA A 27 10.13 -7.56 5.05
CA ALA A 27 9.04 -7.29 5.99
C ALA A 27 7.71 -6.88 5.30
N GLU A 28 7.74 -6.52 4.01
CA GLU A 28 6.50 -6.32 3.24
C GLU A 28 5.67 -7.59 3.12
N SER A 29 6.30 -8.76 3.02
CA SER A 29 5.57 -10.02 2.88
C SER A 29 4.71 -10.34 4.12
N PRO A 30 5.21 -10.34 5.37
CA PRO A 30 4.36 -10.45 6.56
C PRO A 30 3.33 -9.31 6.71
N THR A 31 3.67 -8.11 6.26
CA THR A 31 2.72 -6.99 6.26
C THR A 31 1.59 -7.23 5.26
N ALA A 32 1.88 -7.78 4.08
CA ALA A 32 0.87 -8.18 3.10
C ALA A 32 -0.04 -9.29 3.65
N TRP A 33 0.53 -10.30 4.38
CA TRP A 33 -0.28 -11.32 5.06
C TRP A 33 -1.28 -10.66 6.01
N ALA A 34 -0.81 -9.81 6.89
CA ALA A 34 -1.65 -9.11 7.87
C ALA A 34 -2.73 -8.23 7.21
N MET A 35 -2.40 -7.52 6.13
CA MET A 35 -3.33 -6.61 5.45
C MET A 35 -4.38 -7.35 4.63
N VAL A 36 -4.00 -8.40 3.89
CA VAL A 36 -4.90 -9.14 2.99
C VAL A 36 -5.55 -10.33 3.70
N PHE A 37 -5.20 -10.61 4.94
CA PHE A 37 -5.69 -11.71 5.76
C PHE A 37 -7.21 -11.92 5.70
N MET A 38 -7.98 -10.85 5.79
CA MET A 38 -9.43 -10.91 5.78
C MET A 38 -10.02 -11.37 4.44
N ALA A 39 -9.25 -11.36 3.35
CA ALA A 39 -9.69 -11.96 2.09
C ALA A 39 -9.85 -13.49 2.21
N VAL A 40 -9.09 -14.13 3.09
CA VAL A 40 -9.19 -15.57 3.39
C VAL A 40 -10.00 -15.80 4.67
N ALA A 41 -9.57 -15.18 5.77
CA ALA A 41 -10.17 -15.39 7.09
C ALA A 41 -11.59 -14.83 7.21
N GLY A 42 -11.96 -13.87 6.38
CA GLY A 42 -13.33 -13.33 6.28
C GLY A 42 -14.21 -14.10 5.27
N ALA A 43 -13.65 -15.07 4.56
CA ALA A 43 -14.40 -15.87 3.60
C ALA A 43 -15.45 -16.72 4.30
N VAL A 44 -16.62 -16.85 3.68
CA VAL A 44 -17.73 -17.65 4.17
C VAL A 44 -17.75 -18.96 3.37
N PRO A 45 -17.42 -20.11 3.99
CA PRO A 45 -17.57 -21.42 3.35
C PRO A 45 -19.04 -21.72 3.05
N ASP A 46 -19.32 -22.86 2.47
CA ASP A 46 -20.70 -23.30 2.28
C ASP A 46 -21.36 -23.52 3.64
N TRP A 47 -22.62 -23.13 3.73
CA TRP A 47 -23.37 -23.22 4.97
C TRP A 47 -24.84 -23.52 4.67
N TRP A 48 -25.53 -24.14 5.66
CA TRP A 48 -26.92 -24.57 5.57
C TRP A 48 -27.69 -24.04 6.76
N CYS A 49 -28.91 -23.59 6.47
CA CYS A 49 -29.88 -23.34 7.49
C CYS A 49 -30.59 -24.67 7.82
N VAL A 50 -30.66 -25.02 9.09
CA VAL A 50 -31.27 -26.23 9.57
C VAL A 50 -32.43 -25.86 10.52
N SER A 51 -33.65 -26.34 10.20
CA SER A 51 -34.81 -26.18 11.07
C SER A 51 -34.60 -26.97 12.35
N ASP A 52 -35.10 -26.46 13.49
CA ASP A 52 -35.06 -27.17 14.77
C ASP A 52 -35.70 -28.56 14.65
N VAL A 53 -34.89 -29.58 14.81
CA VAL A 53 -35.38 -30.95 14.91
C VAL A 53 -35.90 -31.11 16.33
N THR A 54 -37.22 -31.15 16.46
CA THR A 54 -37.89 -31.52 17.71
C THR A 54 -37.31 -32.83 18.25
N ASN A 55 -36.68 -32.76 19.42
CA ASN A 55 -36.46 -33.83 20.41
C ASN A 55 -35.76 -35.15 20.01
N ASN A 56 -35.01 -35.23 18.94
CA ASN A 56 -34.12 -36.38 18.77
C ASN A 56 -32.67 -35.86 18.70
N THR A 57 -31.92 -36.15 19.75
CA THR A 57 -30.50 -35.98 19.87
C THR A 57 -29.79 -36.35 18.58
N VAL A 58 -29.41 -35.34 17.80
CA VAL A 58 -28.37 -35.51 16.76
C VAL A 58 -27.07 -35.68 17.52
N THR A 59 -26.79 -36.90 17.94
CA THR A 59 -25.47 -37.31 18.40
C THR A 59 -24.51 -37.09 17.23
N TYR A 60 -23.68 -36.09 17.39
CA TYR A 60 -22.57 -35.75 16.49
C TYR A 60 -21.63 -36.96 16.46
N ASN A 61 -21.85 -37.89 15.57
CA ASN A 61 -20.98 -39.01 15.38
C ASN A 61 -19.91 -38.56 14.35
N LYS A 62 -18.73 -38.24 14.85
CA LYS A 62 -17.58 -37.78 14.11
C LYS A 62 -17.16 -38.66 12.91
N ASN A 63 -17.81 -39.82 12.76
CA ASN A 63 -17.48 -40.84 11.76
C ASN A 63 -18.35 -40.77 10.48
N TYR A 64 -19.20 -39.74 10.29
CA TYR A 64 -20.12 -39.66 9.13
C TYR A 64 -19.68 -38.63 8.08
N THR A 65 -18.40 -38.28 8.00
CA THR A 65 -17.87 -37.30 7.02
C THR A 65 -17.91 -37.79 5.56
N THR A 66 -18.37 -39.02 5.29
CA THR A 66 -18.35 -39.60 3.93
C THR A 66 -19.69 -40.19 3.48
N SER A 67 -20.78 -39.96 4.20
CA SER A 67 -22.06 -40.49 3.80
C SER A 67 -22.78 -39.55 2.82
N PRO A 68 -23.05 -39.98 1.56
CA PRO A 68 -23.84 -39.20 0.59
C PRO A 68 -25.24 -38.81 1.08
N HIS A 69 -25.80 -39.56 2.05
CA HIS A 69 -27.11 -39.31 2.64
C HIS A 69 -27.18 -38.12 3.59
N PHE A 70 -26.07 -37.63 4.10
CA PHE A 70 -26.04 -36.42 4.92
C PHE A 70 -26.52 -35.18 4.16
N TRP A 71 -26.30 -35.15 2.87
CA TRP A 71 -26.64 -34.03 1.97
C TRP A 71 -28.08 -34.03 1.48
N GLN A 72 -28.84 -35.08 1.72
CA GLN A 72 -30.21 -35.28 1.22
C GLN A 72 -31.33 -35.05 2.28
N ALA A 73 -30.98 -34.47 3.44
CA ALA A 73 -32.04 -34.18 4.45
C ALA A 73 -32.97 -33.07 3.93
N GLU A 74 -34.29 -33.40 3.84
CA GLU A 74 -35.34 -32.58 3.22
C GLU A 74 -35.51 -31.16 3.81
N ASN A 75 -34.95 -30.86 4.99
CA ASN A 75 -35.14 -29.60 5.72
C ASN A 75 -33.90 -28.70 5.73
N ARG A 76 -33.10 -28.69 4.64
CA ARG A 76 -31.90 -27.87 4.51
C ARG A 76 -31.96 -27.00 3.27
N SER A 77 -31.69 -25.71 3.44
CA SER A 77 -31.50 -24.82 2.30
C SER A 77 -30.06 -24.25 2.28
N LEU A 78 -29.36 -24.42 1.14
CA LEU A 78 -28.02 -23.93 0.93
C LEU A 78 -28.04 -22.41 0.88
N LYS A 79 -27.25 -21.77 1.76
CA LYS A 79 -27.05 -20.30 1.81
C LYS A 79 -28.37 -19.50 1.90
N SER A 80 -29.38 -20.05 2.55
CA SER A 80 -30.66 -19.38 2.77
C SER A 80 -30.73 -18.79 4.18
N CYS A 81 -31.05 -17.51 4.30
CA CYS A 81 -31.25 -16.85 5.58
C CYS A 81 -32.64 -17.08 6.17
N THR A 82 -33.48 -17.80 5.47
CA THR A 82 -34.82 -18.17 5.91
C THR A 82 -34.88 -19.65 6.29
N ASP A 83 -35.49 -19.95 7.42
CA ASP A 83 -35.75 -21.32 7.85
C ASP A 83 -36.73 -21.99 6.88
N PRO A 84 -36.37 -23.13 6.27
CA PRO A 84 -37.21 -23.80 5.28
C PRO A 84 -38.54 -24.31 5.86
N SER A 85 -38.65 -24.51 7.18
CA SER A 85 -39.85 -25.02 7.81
C SER A 85 -40.80 -23.93 8.31
N THR A 86 -40.24 -22.85 8.86
CA THR A 86 -41.02 -21.78 9.50
C THR A 86 -41.16 -20.53 8.64
N GLY A 87 -40.33 -20.37 7.61
CA GLY A 87 -40.24 -19.14 6.80
C GLY A 87 -39.65 -17.93 7.55
N GLY A 88 -39.27 -18.11 8.83
CA GLY A 88 -38.61 -17.09 9.65
C GLY A 88 -37.11 -16.97 9.44
N SER A 89 -36.45 -16.17 10.26
CA SER A 89 -34.98 -16.07 10.24
C SER A 89 -34.33 -17.37 10.70
N CYS A 90 -33.25 -17.77 10.04
CA CYS A 90 -32.50 -18.97 10.38
C CYS A 90 -31.82 -18.84 11.74
N SER A 91 -32.18 -19.73 12.70
CA SER A 91 -31.57 -19.78 14.03
C SER A 91 -30.36 -20.70 14.11
N ASN A 92 -30.38 -21.82 13.37
CA ASN A 92 -29.32 -22.82 13.39
C ASN A 92 -28.61 -22.92 12.06
N ILE A 93 -27.31 -22.50 12.06
CA ILE A 93 -26.47 -22.48 10.88
C ILE A 93 -25.33 -23.51 11.05
N ILE A 94 -25.20 -24.40 10.08
CA ILE A 94 -24.11 -25.37 10.00
C ILE A 94 -23.20 -24.97 8.85
N TYR A 95 -21.91 -24.88 9.13
CA TYR A 95 -20.86 -24.55 8.14
C TYR A 95 -20.17 -25.82 7.67
N ASP A 96 -19.61 -25.76 6.43
CA ASP A 96 -18.70 -26.79 5.94
C ASP A 96 -17.43 -26.83 6.80
N GLU A 97 -17.01 -28.05 7.19
CA GLU A 97 -15.85 -28.27 8.07
C GLU A 97 -14.50 -28.06 7.38
N ASN A 98 -14.47 -27.86 6.06
CA ASN A 98 -13.22 -27.74 5.30
C ASN A 98 -12.43 -26.46 5.62
N MET A 99 -13.06 -25.45 6.22
CA MET A 99 -12.43 -24.17 6.52
C MET A 99 -13.00 -23.55 7.79
N GLU A 100 -12.13 -23.32 8.77
CA GLU A 100 -12.47 -22.51 9.95
C GLU A 100 -12.03 -21.06 9.73
N THR A 101 -12.98 -20.14 9.66
CA THR A 101 -12.76 -18.72 9.39
C THR A 101 -13.26 -17.84 10.53
N VAL A 102 -12.89 -16.57 10.51
CA VAL A 102 -13.45 -15.54 11.42
C VAL A 102 -14.97 -15.44 11.20
N ALA A 103 -15.43 -15.59 9.95
CA ALA A 103 -16.85 -15.53 9.62
C ALA A 103 -17.64 -16.71 10.23
N THR A 104 -17.08 -17.93 10.21
CA THR A 104 -17.72 -19.09 10.83
C THR A 104 -17.73 -19.01 12.35
N GLN A 105 -16.63 -18.54 12.93
CA GLN A 105 -16.48 -18.44 14.38
C GLN A 105 -17.44 -17.44 15.03
N PHE A 106 -17.64 -16.29 14.41
CA PHE A 106 -18.51 -15.23 14.96
C PHE A 106 -19.91 -15.22 14.33
N GLY A 107 -20.22 -16.17 13.45
CA GLY A 107 -21.53 -16.26 12.79
C GLY A 107 -21.83 -15.05 11.90
N LEU A 108 -20.86 -14.64 11.05
CA LEU A 108 -20.96 -13.42 10.24
C LEU A 108 -21.67 -13.67 8.90
N VAL A 109 -22.87 -14.21 8.96
CA VAL A 109 -23.75 -14.46 7.80
C VAL A 109 -25.10 -13.80 7.99
N CYS A 110 -25.91 -13.76 6.97
CA CYS A 110 -27.25 -13.15 6.97
C CYS A 110 -27.21 -11.68 7.46
N ASP A 111 -27.92 -11.37 8.52
CA ASP A 111 -28.02 -10.01 9.09
C ASP A 111 -26.69 -9.46 9.59
N ARG A 112 -25.68 -10.34 9.82
CA ARG A 112 -24.35 -9.97 10.30
C ARG A 112 -23.26 -9.98 9.21
N SER A 113 -23.64 -10.20 7.96
CA SER A 113 -22.68 -10.30 6.83
C SER A 113 -21.85 -9.02 6.61
N TRP A 114 -22.38 -7.85 6.94
CA TRP A 114 -21.70 -6.55 6.86
C TRP A 114 -20.50 -6.42 7.81
N ILE A 115 -20.44 -7.22 8.88
CA ILE A 115 -19.43 -7.10 9.94
C ILE A 115 -18.03 -7.45 9.38
N SER A 116 -17.91 -8.46 8.51
CA SER A 116 -16.61 -8.83 7.92
C SER A 116 -15.98 -7.69 7.13
N ALA A 117 -16.77 -7.00 6.31
CA ALA A 117 -16.33 -5.80 5.59
C ALA A 117 -15.96 -4.66 6.54
N THR A 118 -16.73 -4.48 7.61
CA THR A 118 -16.49 -3.44 8.62
C THR A 118 -15.19 -3.67 9.39
N ILE A 119 -14.88 -4.92 9.78
CA ILE A 119 -13.58 -5.28 10.41
C ILE A 119 -12.42 -4.86 9.50
N THR A 120 -12.52 -5.17 8.20
CA THR A 120 -11.48 -4.80 7.23
C THR A 120 -11.39 -3.27 7.07
N THR A 121 -12.51 -2.56 7.03
CA THR A 121 -12.55 -1.09 7.00
C THR A 121 -11.87 -0.48 8.24
N ILE A 122 -12.17 -1.01 9.43
CA ILE A 122 -11.55 -0.58 10.70
C ILE A 122 -10.04 -0.80 10.65
N GLN A 123 -9.59 -1.95 10.16
CA GLN A 123 -8.17 -2.22 9.96
C GLN A 123 -7.50 -1.21 9.02
N MET A 124 -8.14 -0.89 7.89
CA MET A 124 -7.62 0.10 6.94
C MET A 124 -7.60 1.53 7.54
N GLY A 125 -8.53 1.85 8.44
CA GLY A 125 -8.48 3.06 9.25
C GLY A 125 -7.22 3.10 10.15
N GLY A 126 -6.86 1.97 10.74
CA GLY A 126 -5.59 1.81 11.45
C GLY A 126 -4.39 2.08 10.54
N VAL A 127 -4.38 1.52 9.32
CA VAL A 127 -3.30 1.74 8.34
C VAL A 127 -3.14 3.23 7.99
N LEU A 128 -4.24 3.95 7.78
CA LEU A 128 -4.21 5.40 7.54
C LEU A 128 -3.57 6.15 8.69
N LEU A 129 -4.03 5.91 9.92
CA LEU A 129 -3.51 6.59 11.11
C LEU A 129 -2.05 6.21 11.37
N GLY A 130 -1.70 4.93 11.24
CA GLY A 130 -0.33 4.42 11.40
C GLY A 130 0.65 5.07 10.42
N ALA A 131 0.26 5.23 9.17
CA ALA A 131 1.09 5.91 8.18
C ALA A 131 1.36 7.38 8.55
N CYS A 132 0.35 8.09 9.08
CA CYS A 132 0.49 9.50 9.51
C CYS A 132 1.42 9.65 10.73
N VAL A 133 1.24 8.78 11.73
CA VAL A 133 1.97 8.89 13.01
C VAL A 133 3.42 8.40 12.87
N THR A 134 3.64 7.34 12.12
CA THR A 134 4.96 6.68 12.05
C THR A 134 6.01 7.54 11.34
N GLY A 135 5.61 8.38 10.38
CA GLY A 135 6.53 9.35 9.76
C GLY A 135 7.18 10.25 10.81
N GLN A 136 6.37 10.84 11.69
CA GLN A 136 6.85 11.70 12.79
C GLN A 136 7.64 10.90 13.83
N LEU A 137 7.18 9.70 14.16
CA LEU A 137 7.85 8.83 15.11
C LEU A 137 9.26 8.45 14.63
N GLY A 138 9.42 8.16 13.33
CA GLY A 138 10.70 7.87 12.70
C GLY A 138 11.68 9.04 12.76
N ASP A 139 11.18 10.27 12.70
CA ASP A 139 12.01 11.47 12.87
C ASP A 139 12.42 11.67 14.33
N LEU A 140 11.57 11.32 15.31
CA LEU A 140 11.83 11.53 16.74
C LEU A 140 12.77 10.49 17.33
N ILE A 141 12.49 9.20 17.15
CA ILE A 141 13.23 8.11 17.85
C ILE A 141 14.23 7.37 16.96
N GLY A 142 14.23 7.64 15.66
CA GLY A 142 15.08 7.00 14.65
C GLY A 142 14.32 6.04 13.74
N ARG A 143 14.80 5.90 12.52
CA ARG A 143 14.16 5.08 11.47
C ARG A 143 14.18 3.60 11.81
N LYS A 144 15.34 3.08 12.22
CA LYS A 144 15.52 1.68 12.62
C LYS A 144 14.62 1.31 13.80
N LYS A 145 14.66 2.10 14.88
CA LYS A 145 13.87 1.83 16.09
C LYS A 145 12.38 1.81 15.78
N THR A 146 11.92 2.77 15.01
CA THR A 146 10.53 2.86 14.56
C THR A 146 10.12 1.66 13.74
N PHE A 147 10.97 1.22 12.79
CA PHE A 147 10.71 0.04 11.97
C PHE A 147 10.45 -1.20 12.82
N TYR A 148 11.35 -1.51 13.75
CA TYR A 148 11.20 -2.69 14.59
C TYR A 148 10.06 -2.57 15.60
N LEU A 149 9.76 -1.37 16.09
CA LEU A 149 8.62 -1.12 16.96
C LEU A 149 7.30 -1.46 16.25
N VAL A 150 7.08 -0.88 15.07
CA VAL A 150 5.82 -1.10 14.33
C VAL A 150 5.73 -2.52 13.77
N TYR A 151 6.85 -3.11 13.35
CA TYR A 151 6.90 -4.49 12.89
C TYR A 151 6.61 -5.50 14.02
N SER A 152 7.20 -5.30 15.21
CA SER A 152 6.89 -6.10 16.40
C SER A 152 5.43 -5.97 16.80
N LEU A 153 4.87 -4.75 16.69
CA LEU A 153 3.45 -4.51 16.98
C LEU A 153 2.56 -5.36 16.06
N VAL A 154 2.86 -5.45 14.76
CA VAL A 154 2.10 -6.29 13.81
C VAL A 154 2.11 -7.76 14.27
N LEU A 155 3.29 -8.32 14.56
CA LEU A 155 3.42 -9.73 14.93
C LEU A 155 2.72 -10.05 16.26
N VAL A 156 2.91 -9.21 17.27
CA VAL A 156 2.32 -9.41 18.60
C VAL A 156 0.81 -9.30 18.55
N VAL A 157 0.28 -8.28 17.88
CA VAL A 157 -1.17 -8.05 17.82
C VAL A 157 -1.86 -9.13 16.98
N ASP A 158 -1.21 -9.65 15.94
CA ASP A 158 -1.76 -10.76 15.14
C ASP A 158 -1.95 -12.01 16.01
N VAL A 159 -0.99 -12.33 16.88
CA VAL A 159 -1.12 -13.44 17.85
C VAL A 159 -2.19 -13.12 18.90
N LEU A 160 -2.26 -11.90 19.42
CA LEU A 160 -3.28 -11.51 20.41
C LEU A 160 -4.69 -11.61 19.82
N ALA A 161 -4.87 -11.36 18.54
CA ALA A 161 -6.16 -11.47 17.86
C ALA A 161 -6.77 -12.89 17.91
N ILE A 162 -5.93 -13.92 18.07
CA ILE A 162 -6.36 -15.33 18.19
C ILE A 162 -7.26 -15.55 19.43
N PHE A 163 -6.98 -14.81 20.51
CA PHE A 163 -7.67 -14.92 21.80
C PHE A 163 -8.91 -14.04 21.90
N SER A 164 -9.34 -13.39 20.82
CA SER A 164 -10.51 -12.51 20.84
C SER A 164 -11.82 -13.29 21.15
N PRO A 165 -12.56 -12.89 22.19
CA PRO A 165 -13.80 -13.55 22.56
C PRO A 165 -14.99 -13.10 21.72
N SER A 166 -14.90 -11.96 21.04
CA SER A 166 -15.96 -11.37 20.24
C SER A 166 -15.41 -10.66 19.02
N TRP A 167 -16.25 -10.47 18.00
CA TRP A 167 -15.87 -9.77 16.78
C TRP A 167 -15.45 -8.30 17.03
N GLN A 168 -16.01 -7.65 18.08
CA GLN A 168 -15.67 -6.26 18.43
C GLN A 168 -14.22 -6.16 18.94
N VAL A 169 -13.81 -7.09 19.82
CA VAL A 169 -12.43 -7.17 20.32
C VAL A 169 -11.48 -7.50 19.17
N PHE A 170 -11.89 -8.45 18.31
CA PHE A 170 -11.12 -8.77 17.11
C PHE A 170 -10.94 -7.54 16.20
N ALA A 171 -12.02 -6.78 15.95
CA ALA A 171 -11.95 -5.55 15.15
C ALA A 171 -11.03 -4.48 15.77
N ALA A 172 -11.08 -4.31 17.09
CA ALA A 172 -10.19 -3.39 17.80
C ALA A 172 -8.70 -3.81 17.67
N LEU A 173 -8.41 -5.10 17.81
CA LEU A 173 -7.05 -5.62 17.60
C LEU A 173 -6.62 -5.48 16.12
N ARG A 174 -7.51 -5.70 15.17
CA ARG A 174 -7.24 -5.45 13.74
C ARG A 174 -6.95 -3.97 13.43
N PHE A 175 -7.60 -3.03 14.14
CA PHE A 175 -7.24 -1.62 14.06
C PHE A 175 -5.81 -1.35 14.52
N VAL A 176 -5.42 -1.89 15.70
CA VAL A 176 -4.05 -1.73 16.22
C VAL A 176 -3.02 -2.41 15.31
N LEU A 177 -3.35 -3.58 14.77
CA LEU A 177 -2.52 -4.25 13.76
C LEU A 177 -2.38 -3.37 12.51
N GLY A 178 -3.46 -2.74 12.08
CA GLY A 178 -3.45 -1.77 10.98
C GLY A 178 -2.49 -0.60 11.23
N LEU A 179 -2.46 -0.04 12.47
CA LEU A 179 -1.48 0.99 12.84
C LEU A 179 -0.05 0.52 12.59
N GLY A 180 0.28 -0.71 13.00
CA GLY A 180 1.57 -1.32 12.74
C GLY A 180 1.87 -1.46 11.24
N CYS A 181 0.93 -2.02 10.47
CA CYS A 181 1.07 -2.19 9.02
C CYS A 181 1.31 -0.86 8.28
N GLY A 182 0.52 0.17 8.61
CA GLY A 182 0.69 1.51 8.04
C GLY A 182 2.07 2.08 8.33
N GLY A 183 2.55 1.85 9.55
CA GLY A 183 3.89 2.24 9.97
C GLY A 183 5.00 1.51 9.22
N VAL A 184 4.91 0.19 9.09
CA VAL A 184 5.88 -0.61 8.32
C VAL A 184 5.98 -0.09 6.89
N LEU A 185 4.85 0.13 6.20
CA LEU A 185 4.84 0.61 4.81
C LEU A 185 5.53 1.97 4.63
N VAL A 186 5.49 2.86 5.63
CA VAL A 186 6.18 4.16 5.56
C VAL A 186 7.68 4.00 5.77
N VAL A 187 8.09 3.27 6.82
CA VAL A 187 9.51 3.15 7.16
C VAL A 187 10.24 2.23 6.21
N ASN A 188 9.56 1.18 5.72
CA ASN A 188 10.11 0.25 4.74
C ASN A 188 10.52 0.93 3.42
N PHE A 189 9.84 2.00 3.06
CA PHE A 189 10.22 2.83 1.91
C PHE A 189 11.33 3.82 2.27
N SER A 190 11.26 4.51 3.41
CA SER A 190 12.17 5.60 3.75
C SER A 190 13.56 5.12 4.19
N LEU A 191 13.66 4.05 4.97
CA LEU A 191 14.93 3.60 5.53
C LEU A 191 15.92 3.07 4.48
N PRO A 192 15.55 2.21 3.50
CA PRO A 192 16.48 1.73 2.49
C PRO A 192 17.02 2.83 1.57
N ILE A 193 16.19 3.83 1.25
CA ILE A 193 16.57 4.94 0.36
C ILE A 193 17.75 5.74 0.93
N GLU A 194 17.89 5.80 2.24
CA GLU A 194 18.95 6.54 2.91
C GLU A 194 20.33 5.86 2.81
N PHE A 195 20.36 4.56 2.45
CA PHE A 195 21.60 3.80 2.24
C PHE A 195 21.99 3.61 0.78
N VAL A 196 21.09 3.93 -0.15
CA VAL A 196 21.24 3.63 -1.58
C VAL A 196 21.49 4.89 -2.40
N GLY A 197 22.40 4.83 -3.38
CA GLY A 197 22.68 5.94 -4.29
C GLY A 197 21.48 6.32 -5.17
N LYS A 198 21.43 7.56 -5.66
CA LYS A 198 20.29 8.14 -6.43
C LYS A 198 19.79 7.23 -7.54
N LYS A 199 20.70 6.67 -8.34
CA LYS A 199 20.37 5.79 -9.48
C LYS A 199 19.56 4.56 -9.08
N TRP A 200 19.72 4.07 -7.85
CA TRP A 200 19.12 2.83 -7.38
C TRP A 200 17.87 3.03 -6.52
N ARG A 201 17.53 4.28 -6.18
CA ARG A 201 16.34 4.59 -5.34
C ARG A 201 15.04 4.15 -5.98
N THR A 202 14.95 4.17 -7.31
CA THR A 202 13.77 3.68 -8.03
C THR A 202 13.55 2.18 -7.88
N MET A 203 14.61 1.41 -7.57
CA MET A 203 14.50 -0.02 -7.33
C MET A 203 13.82 -0.37 -6.00
N THR A 204 13.77 0.55 -5.02
CA THR A 204 13.13 0.29 -3.73
C THR A 204 11.63 0.01 -3.84
N GLY A 205 10.95 0.56 -4.84
CA GLY A 205 9.55 0.26 -5.12
C GLY A 205 9.33 -0.84 -6.16
N ALA A 206 10.40 -1.41 -6.70
CA ALA A 206 10.37 -2.23 -7.90
C ALA A 206 10.47 -3.74 -7.63
N ILE A 207 10.95 -4.14 -6.46
CA ILE A 207 11.03 -5.56 -6.10
C ILE A 207 9.69 -5.98 -5.48
N PRO A 208 9.04 -7.03 -6.02
CA PRO A 208 7.66 -7.37 -5.68
C PRO A 208 7.55 -8.17 -4.38
N PHE A 209 8.14 -7.70 -3.27
CA PHE A 209 8.02 -8.38 -1.96
C PHE A 209 6.57 -8.41 -1.46
N TRP A 210 5.77 -7.40 -1.78
CA TRP A 210 4.34 -7.39 -1.53
C TRP A 210 3.64 -8.54 -2.26
N SER A 211 3.90 -8.69 -3.56
CA SER A 211 3.30 -9.75 -4.40
C SER A 211 3.72 -11.14 -3.91
N LEU A 212 4.99 -11.30 -3.50
CA LEU A 212 5.47 -12.52 -2.86
C LEU A 212 4.71 -12.82 -1.57
N GLY A 213 4.42 -11.79 -0.77
CA GLY A 213 3.57 -11.89 0.42
C GLY A 213 2.18 -12.40 0.09
N VAL A 214 1.51 -11.85 -0.92
CA VAL A 214 0.16 -12.28 -1.32
C VAL A 214 0.16 -13.74 -1.85
N MET A 215 1.17 -14.13 -2.64
CA MET A 215 1.31 -15.51 -3.11
C MET A 215 1.55 -16.50 -1.96
N THR A 216 2.42 -16.16 -1.02
CA THR A 216 2.71 -17.00 0.14
C THR A 216 1.53 -17.04 1.12
N LEU A 217 0.75 -15.95 1.27
CA LEU A 217 -0.52 -15.95 2.00
C LEU A 217 -1.47 -17.03 1.45
N ALA A 218 -1.69 -17.02 0.14
CA ALA A 218 -2.58 -17.99 -0.52
C ALA A 218 -2.11 -19.44 -0.29
N PHE A 219 -0.81 -19.69 -0.46
CA PHE A 219 -0.22 -21.01 -0.27
C PHE A 219 -0.34 -21.49 1.18
N LEU A 220 0.01 -20.65 2.14
CA LEU A 220 -0.09 -20.99 3.57
C LEU A 220 -1.54 -21.18 4.01
N SER A 221 -2.47 -20.39 3.49
CA SER A 221 -3.90 -20.55 3.78
C SER A 221 -4.47 -21.85 3.23
N TRP A 222 -3.96 -22.32 2.08
CA TRP A 222 -4.32 -23.62 1.54
C TRP A 222 -3.81 -24.77 2.40
N LEU A 223 -2.60 -24.67 2.96
CA LEU A 223 -2.02 -25.68 3.85
C LEU A 223 -2.66 -25.66 5.25
N ILE A 224 -3.06 -24.49 5.74
CA ILE A 224 -3.55 -24.25 7.10
C ILE A 224 -4.94 -23.60 7.01
N PRO A 225 -6.01 -24.38 6.88
CA PRO A 225 -7.37 -23.84 6.67
C PRO A 225 -7.99 -23.24 7.94
N ASN A 226 -7.33 -23.34 9.11
CA ASN A 226 -7.76 -22.72 10.35
C ASN A 226 -7.08 -21.35 10.51
N TRP A 227 -7.87 -20.28 10.58
CA TRP A 227 -7.36 -18.90 10.66
C TRP A 227 -6.48 -18.64 11.90
N ARG A 228 -6.73 -19.32 13.02
CA ARG A 228 -5.92 -19.16 14.23
C ARG A 228 -4.53 -19.75 14.06
N HIS A 229 -4.45 -20.98 13.54
CA HIS A 229 -3.17 -21.62 13.24
C HIS A 229 -2.41 -20.87 12.16
N LEU A 230 -3.13 -20.28 11.18
CA LEU A 230 -2.55 -19.45 10.13
C LEU A 230 -1.89 -18.19 10.71
N SER A 231 -2.56 -17.48 11.66
CA SER A 231 -1.98 -16.32 12.36
C SER A 231 -0.72 -16.70 13.16
N VAL A 232 -0.73 -17.86 13.84
CA VAL A 232 0.50 -18.36 14.52
C VAL A 232 1.61 -18.62 13.52
N ALA A 233 1.31 -19.26 12.38
CA ALA A 233 2.29 -19.53 11.35
C ALA A 233 2.90 -18.23 10.79
N PHE A 234 2.11 -17.19 10.58
CA PHE A 234 2.59 -15.87 10.14
C PHE A 234 3.52 -15.22 11.17
N ALA A 235 3.15 -15.27 12.44
CA ALA A 235 4.02 -14.75 13.49
C ALA A 235 5.34 -15.52 13.57
N CYS A 236 5.31 -16.85 13.48
CA CYS A 236 6.51 -17.69 13.51
C CYS A 236 7.41 -17.44 12.29
N LEU A 237 6.84 -17.26 11.10
CA LEU A 237 7.59 -16.99 9.87
C LEU A 237 8.11 -15.54 9.80
N GLY A 238 7.39 -14.61 10.39
CA GLY A 238 7.79 -13.20 10.45
C GLY A 238 8.81 -12.89 11.55
N ALA A 239 8.77 -13.60 12.68
CA ALA A 239 9.63 -13.34 13.83
C ALA A 239 11.14 -13.38 13.54
N PRO A 240 11.68 -14.26 12.67
CA PRO A 240 13.11 -14.27 12.35
C PRO A 240 13.63 -12.95 11.78
N LEU A 241 12.78 -12.14 11.11
CA LEU A 241 13.18 -10.83 10.63
C LEU A 241 13.53 -9.85 11.76
N LEU A 242 13.03 -10.06 12.98
CA LEU A 242 13.44 -9.26 14.14
C LEU A 242 14.94 -9.45 14.45
N LEU A 243 15.54 -10.57 14.10
CA LEU A 243 16.96 -10.82 14.26
C LEU A 243 17.82 -9.91 13.37
N SER A 244 17.24 -9.34 12.31
CA SER A 244 17.94 -8.36 11.47
C SER A 244 18.26 -7.05 12.21
N TRP A 245 17.73 -6.82 13.43
CA TRP A 245 18.06 -5.69 14.30
C TRP A 245 19.57 -5.49 14.46
N TRP A 246 20.33 -6.57 14.58
CA TRP A 246 21.79 -6.50 14.78
C TRP A 246 22.56 -6.18 13.50
N PHE A 247 21.95 -6.39 12.33
CA PHE A 247 22.61 -6.16 11.04
C PHE A 247 22.30 -4.77 10.47
N ILE A 248 21.07 -4.29 10.63
CA ILE A 248 20.60 -3.03 10.09
C ILE A 248 21.07 -1.90 11.01
N PRO A 249 21.88 -0.93 10.50
CA PRO A 249 22.26 0.26 11.26
C PRO A 249 21.12 1.29 11.29
N GLU A 250 21.26 2.32 12.13
CA GLU A 250 20.39 3.49 12.07
C GLU A 250 20.77 4.36 10.87
N SER A 251 19.83 5.16 10.40
CA SER A 251 20.04 6.12 9.32
C SER A 251 21.20 7.08 9.64
N VAL A 252 22.16 7.15 8.71
CA VAL A 252 23.33 8.07 8.82
C VAL A 252 22.84 9.51 8.93
N ARG A 253 21.86 9.90 8.13
CA ARG A 253 21.29 11.24 8.13
C ARG A 253 20.63 11.56 9.47
N TRP A 254 19.85 10.63 10.03
CA TRP A 254 19.21 10.79 11.32
C TRP A 254 20.25 10.89 12.45
N LEU A 255 21.30 10.07 12.43
CA LEU A 255 22.38 10.11 13.44
C LEU A 255 23.06 11.47 13.50
N ILE A 256 23.39 12.04 12.35
CA ILE A 256 24.07 13.36 12.28
C ILE A 256 23.15 14.47 12.80
N THR A 257 21.87 14.47 12.38
CA THR A 257 20.90 15.49 12.81
C THR A 257 20.59 15.47 14.30
N HIS A 258 20.90 14.34 14.98
CA HIS A 258 20.72 14.17 16.43
C HIS A 258 22.05 14.19 17.21
N GLY A 259 23.13 14.73 16.60
CA GLY A 259 24.42 14.90 17.25
C GLY A 259 25.22 13.60 17.49
N LYS A 260 24.81 12.48 16.86
CA LYS A 260 25.49 11.18 16.98
C LYS A 260 26.48 10.92 15.85
N VAL A 261 27.40 11.87 15.68
CA VAL A 261 28.32 11.89 14.54
C VAL A 261 29.27 10.69 14.55
N ASP A 262 29.73 10.25 15.72
CA ASP A 262 30.65 9.11 15.83
C ASP A 262 29.97 7.80 15.42
N GLU A 263 28.69 7.60 15.77
CA GLU A 263 27.91 6.45 15.33
C GLU A 263 27.69 6.48 13.80
N ALA A 264 27.48 7.67 13.21
CA ALA A 264 27.35 7.86 11.78
C ALA A 264 28.66 7.52 11.04
N LYS A 265 29.80 8.01 11.54
CA LYS A 265 31.13 7.71 10.99
C LYS A 265 31.43 6.22 11.06
N SER A 266 31.19 5.58 12.20
CA SER A 266 31.39 4.12 12.37
C SER A 266 30.51 3.29 11.43
N THR A 267 29.28 3.74 11.17
CA THR A 267 28.37 3.10 10.21
C THR A 267 28.91 3.18 8.78
N LEU A 268 29.39 4.37 8.34
CA LEU A 268 29.96 4.54 7.01
C LEU A 268 31.25 3.72 6.83
N GLN A 269 32.12 3.68 7.84
CA GLN A 269 33.34 2.85 7.84
C GLN A 269 33.01 1.37 7.77
N ARG A 270 31.98 0.90 8.52
CA ARG A 270 31.49 -0.47 8.45
C ARG A 270 31.00 -0.83 7.04
N ILE A 271 30.29 0.08 6.38
CA ILE A 271 29.83 -0.10 4.99
C ILE A 271 31.02 -0.19 4.04
N ALA A 272 32.00 0.72 4.16
CA ALA A 272 33.22 0.73 3.35
C ALA A 272 33.96 -0.60 3.46
N LYS A 273 34.24 -1.03 4.70
CA LYS A 273 34.94 -2.27 5.00
C LYS A 273 34.22 -3.50 4.42
N PHE A 274 32.90 -3.59 4.60
CA PHE A 274 32.12 -4.72 4.09
C PHE A 274 32.08 -4.78 2.57
N ASN A 275 32.03 -3.63 1.91
CA ASN A 275 32.03 -3.52 0.45
C ASN A 275 33.45 -3.62 -0.16
N GLY A 276 34.51 -3.65 0.66
CA GLY A 276 35.90 -3.64 0.19
C GLY A 276 36.30 -2.33 -0.51
N LYS A 277 35.74 -1.21 -0.06
CA LYS A 277 36.02 0.13 -0.58
C LYS A 277 36.95 0.88 0.37
N PRO A 278 37.74 1.87 -0.14
CA PRO A 278 38.54 2.72 0.72
C PRO A 278 37.67 3.50 1.69
N GLU A 279 38.21 3.82 2.86
CA GLU A 279 37.52 4.67 3.82
C GLU A 279 37.29 6.06 3.23
N PRO A 280 36.04 6.57 3.29
CA PRO A 280 35.73 7.90 2.78
C PRO A 280 36.30 8.98 3.70
N ASP A 281 36.57 10.15 3.15
CA ASP A 281 36.91 11.33 3.95
C ASP A 281 35.62 11.84 4.64
N LEU A 282 35.64 11.81 5.97
CA LEU A 282 34.49 12.18 6.83
C LEU A 282 34.76 13.49 7.61
N SER A 283 35.79 14.26 7.23
CA SER A 283 36.21 15.47 7.97
C SER A 283 35.12 16.55 8.00
N ASN A 284 34.39 16.74 6.90
CA ASN A 284 33.35 17.77 6.75
C ASN A 284 31.92 17.23 6.82
N LEU A 285 31.75 15.95 7.11
CA LEU A 285 30.44 15.26 7.06
C LEU A 285 29.37 15.97 7.89
N GLU A 286 29.70 16.35 9.13
CA GLU A 286 28.76 16.97 10.06
C GLU A 286 28.27 18.33 9.57
N ALA A 287 29.21 19.22 9.25
CA ALA A 287 28.89 20.58 8.82
C ALA A 287 28.03 20.58 7.55
N THR A 288 28.35 19.70 6.61
CA THR A 288 27.63 19.62 5.34
C THR A 288 26.23 19.05 5.49
N VAL A 289 26.07 17.94 6.23
CA VAL A 289 24.75 17.35 6.43
C VAL A 289 23.85 18.27 7.25
N LEU A 290 24.37 18.93 8.29
CA LEU A 290 23.60 19.90 9.07
C LEU A 290 23.16 21.08 8.22
N SER A 291 24.05 21.64 7.38
CA SER A 291 23.68 22.74 6.48
C SER A 291 22.61 22.32 5.45
N GLU A 292 22.68 21.12 4.88
CA GLU A 292 21.68 20.57 3.98
C GLU A 292 20.32 20.38 4.68
N VAL A 293 20.32 19.84 5.89
CA VAL A 293 19.10 19.61 6.69
C VAL A 293 18.48 20.92 7.13
N GLU A 294 19.28 21.90 7.56
CA GLU A 294 18.74 23.22 7.91
C GLU A 294 18.14 23.93 6.69
N ALA A 295 18.79 23.84 5.53
CA ALA A 295 18.26 24.39 4.29
C ALA A 295 16.91 23.74 3.91
N GLU A 296 16.80 22.41 4.05
CA GLU A 296 15.53 21.71 3.83
C GLU A 296 14.48 22.08 4.87
N ARG A 297 14.83 22.15 6.15
CA ARG A 297 13.93 22.58 7.23
C ARG A 297 13.40 23.99 6.99
N ARG A 298 14.25 24.93 6.61
CA ARG A 298 13.83 26.31 6.28
C ARG A 298 12.90 26.32 5.08
N ARG A 299 13.12 25.47 4.08
CA ARG A 299 12.22 25.31 2.92
C ARG A 299 10.90 24.68 3.32
N ALA A 300 10.91 23.59 4.10
CA ALA A 300 9.72 22.88 4.55
C ALA A 300 8.87 23.71 5.51
N ALA A 301 9.47 24.46 6.45
CA ALA A 301 8.77 25.32 7.39
C ALA A 301 8.04 26.51 6.72
N ARG A 302 8.34 26.78 5.46
CA ARG A 302 7.75 27.87 4.69
C ARG A 302 6.40 27.51 4.06
N TYR A 303 6.09 26.20 3.95
CA TYR A 303 4.92 25.70 3.25
C TYR A 303 4.11 24.72 4.10
N THR A 304 2.79 24.83 4.00
CA THR A 304 1.82 23.99 4.69
C THR A 304 0.91 23.27 3.68
N TYR A 305 0.06 22.34 4.16
CA TYR A 305 -0.93 21.70 3.29
C TYR A 305 -1.91 22.71 2.67
N PHE A 306 -2.16 23.86 3.32
CA PHE A 306 -3.02 24.91 2.79
C PHE A 306 -2.43 25.58 1.54
N ASP A 307 -1.11 25.62 1.41
CA ASP A 307 -0.45 26.21 0.26
C ASP A 307 -0.69 25.40 -1.03
N LEU A 308 -1.01 24.11 -0.92
CA LEU A 308 -1.45 23.30 -2.06
C LEU A 308 -2.75 23.82 -2.69
N PHE A 309 -3.50 24.64 -1.95
CA PHE A 309 -4.77 25.23 -2.37
C PHE A 309 -4.69 26.76 -2.51
N SER A 310 -3.49 27.34 -2.46
CA SER A 310 -3.28 28.80 -2.51
C SER A 310 -3.61 29.43 -3.86
N SER A 311 -3.53 28.70 -4.97
CA SER A 311 -3.92 29.16 -6.28
C SER A 311 -4.88 28.19 -6.96
N TRP A 312 -5.69 28.69 -7.90
CA TRP A 312 -6.63 27.86 -8.65
C TRP A 312 -5.92 26.71 -9.41
N GLU A 313 -4.77 26.98 -10.02
CA GLU A 313 -4.01 25.98 -10.76
C GLU A 313 -3.53 24.82 -9.87
N TYR A 314 -2.93 25.16 -8.69
CA TYR A 314 -2.49 24.16 -7.73
C TYR A 314 -3.66 23.43 -7.07
N SER A 315 -4.77 24.11 -6.78
CA SER A 315 -5.98 23.49 -6.24
C SER A 315 -6.56 22.44 -7.19
N VAL A 316 -6.70 22.78 -8.47
CA VAL A 316 -7.19 21.84 -9.49
C VAL A 316 -6.24 20.68 -9.67
N LYS A 317 -4.92 20.92 -9.69
CA LYS A 317 -3.89 19.88 -9.78
C LYS A 317 -3.98 18.92 -8.59
N THR A 318 -4.01 19.45 -7.38
CA THR A 318 -4.11 18.67 -6.15
C THR A 318 -5.41 17.86 -6.10
N LEU A 319 -6.54 18.43 -6.49
CA LEU A 319 -7.82 17.72 -6.53
C LEU A 319 -7.81 16.57 -7.56
N LYS A 320 -7.20 16.79 -8.74
CA LYS A 320 -7.01 15.73 -9.74
C LYS A 320 -6.20 14.57 -9.18
N PHE A 321 -5.03 14.84 -8.56
CA PHE A 321 -4.23 13.79 -7.94
C PHE A 321 -4.97 13.08 -6.81
N THR A 322 -5.67 13.83 -5.96
CA THR A 322 -6.49 13.25 -4.88
C THR A 322 -7.52 12.26 -5.42
N CYS A 323 -8.23 12.62 -6.49
CA CYS A 323 -9.21 11.74 -7.13
C CYS A 323 -8.55 10.47 -7.71
N ILE A 324 -7.42 10.63 -8.43
CA ILE A 324 -6.70 9.51 -9.05
C ILE A 324 -6.16 8.55 -7.98
N TRP A 325 -5.52 9.07 -6.92
CA TRP A 325 -4.98 8.25 -5.84
C TRP A 325 -6.08 7.54 -5.06
N PHE A 326 -7.19 8.21 -4.77
CA PHE A 326 -8.37 7.60 -4.15
C PHE A 326 -8.89 6.43 -4.97
N SER A 327 -9.09 6.64 -6.28
CA SER A 327 -9.58 5.62 -7.21
C SER A 327 -8.61 4.43 -7.32
N CYS A 328 -7.30 4.72 -7.39
CA CYS A 328 -6.26 3.68 -7.40
C CYS A 328 -6.27 2.85 -6.11
N GLY A 329 -6.33 3.52 -4.95
CA GLY A 329 -6.37 2.83 -3.66
C GLY A 329 -7.62 1.96 -3.50
N LEU A 330 -8.78 2.52 -3.83
CA LEU A 330 -10.06 1.80 -3.76
C LEU A 330 -10.07 0.58 -4.68
N THR A 331 -9.64 0.74 -5.93
CA THR A 331 -9.66 -0.35 -6.93
C THR A 331 -8.61 -1.42 -6.61
N PHE A 332 -7.39 -1.03 -6.23
CA PHE A 332 -6.31 -1.96 -5.88
C PHE A 332 -6.69 -2.89 -4.73
N TYR A 333 -7.15 -2.30 -3.62
CA TYR A 333 -7.56 -3.07 -2.44
C TYR A 333 -8.90 -3.75 -2.65
N GLY A 334 -9.83 -3.14 -3.39
CA GLY A 334 -11.11 -3.75 -3.73
C GLY A 334 -10.96 -5.05 -4.53
N LEU A 335 -10.10 -5.07 -5.54
CA LEU A 335 -9.79 -6.29 -6.29
C LEU A 335 -9.03 -7.32 -5.43
N SER A 336 -8.18 -6.88 -4.48
CA SER A 336 -7.47 -7.78 -3.57
C SER A 336 -8.42 -8.47 -2.59
N PHE A 337 -9.31 -7.71 -1.93
CA PHE A 337 -10.30 -8.26 -0.99
C PHE A 337 -11.41 -9.02 -1.71
N GLY A 338 -11.78 -8.60 -2.91
CA GLY A 338 -12.79 -9.27 -3.73
C GLY A 338 -12.30 -10.55 -4.42
N ALA A 339 -11.01 -10.88 -4.36
CA ALA A 339 -10.45 -12.08 -4.99
C ALA A 339 -11.13 -13.39 -4.50
N GLY A 340 -11.56 -13.40 -3.22
CA GLY A 340 -12.29 -14.51 -2.65
C GLY A 340 -13.71 -14.70 -3.21
N ALA A 341 -14.30 -13.67 -3.78
CA ALA A 341 -15.65 -13.73 -4.39
C ALA A 341 -15.61 -14.13 -5.88
N LEU A 342 -14.41 -14.24 -6.48
CA LEU A 342 -14.27 -14.72 -7.84
C LEU A 342 -14.57 -16.23 -7.93
N ALA A 343 -15.11 -16.66 -9.06
CA ALA A 343 -15.41 -18.06 -9.30
C ALA A 343 -14.15 -18.93 -9.25
N GLY A 344 -14.31 -20.14 -8.69
CA GLY A 344 -13.25 -21.12 -8.57
C GLY A 344 -12.66 -21.22 -7.16
N ASN A 345 -11.42 -21.69 -7.09
CA ASN A 345 -10.74 -21.88 -5.81
C ASN A 345 -10.22 -20.55 -5.27
N ILE A 346 -10.63 -20.17 -4.07
CA ILE A 346 -10.25 -18.92 -3.38
C ILE A 346 -8.72 -18.76 -3.27
N TYR A 347 -8.02 -19.83 -2.93
CA TYR A 347 -6.57 -19.82 -2.75
C TYR A 347 -5.86 -19.56 -4.09
N LEU A 348 -6.33 -20.21 -5.16
CA LEU A 348 -5.80 -20.00 -6.50
C LEU A 348 -6.04 -18.55 -6.97
N ASN A 349 -7.22 -18.00 -6.73
CA ASN A 349 -7.54 -16.62 -7.10
C ASN A 349 -6.62 -15.62 -6.40
N ILE A 350 -6.41 -15.76 -5.09
CA ILE A 350 -5.50 -14.90 -4.33
C ILE A 350 -4.05 -15.09 -4.79
N PHE A 351 -3.61 -16.33 -5.06
CA PHE A 351 -2.29 -16.61 -5.60
C PHE A 351 -2.07 -15.91 -6.95
N LEU A 352 -3.05 -16.01 -7.84
CA LEU A 352 -2.99 -15.38 -9.17
C LEU A 352 -2.99 -13.84 -9.08
N THR A 353 -3.71 -13.24 -8.12
CA THR A 353 -3.63 -11.77 -7.92
C THR A 353 -2.21 -11.32 -7.57
N GLY A 354 -1.52 -12.05 -6.69
CA GLY A 354 -0.11 -11.77 -6.37
C GLY A 354 0.82 -12.04 -7.56
N LEU A 355 0.61 -13.14 -8.27
CA LEU A 355 1.45 -13.51 -9.42
C LEU A 355 1.38 -12.46 -10.53
N VAL A 356 0.21 -11.89 -10.80
CA VAL A 356 -0.01 -10.88 -11.84
C VAL A 356 0.59 -9.53 -11.45
N GLU A 357 0.66 -9.19 -10.17
CA GLU A 357 1.27 -7.94 -9.68
C GLU A 357 2.78 -7.88 -9.97
N ALA A 358 3.51 -8.98 -9.81
CA ALA A 358 4.96 -9.01 -9.96
C ALA A 358 5.45 -8.55 -11.35
N PRO A 359 4.95 -9.09 -12.48
CA PRO A 359 5.33 -8.62 -13.81
C PRO A 359 4.82 -7.20 -14.11
N ALA A 360 3.69 -6.78 -13.50
CA ALA A 360 3.18 -5.42 -13.68
C ALA A 360 4.18 -4.38 -13.14
N VAL A 361 4.69 -4.58 -11.93
CA VAL A 361 5.70 -3.70 -11.32
C VAL A 361 7.00 -3.72 -12.12
N ALA A 362 7.48 -4.89 -12.53
CA ALA A 362 8.67 -5.02 -13.36
C ALA A 362 8.53 -4.32 -14.73
N SER A 363 7.36 -4.39 -15.34
CA SER A 363 7.09 -3.73 -16.63
C SER A 363 7.22 -2.21 -16.54
N VAL A 364 6.82 -1.59 -15.44
CA VAL A 364 6.93 -0.14 -15.25
C VAL A 364 8.39 0.31 -15.26
N ILE A 365 9.30 -0.46 -14.61
CA ILE A 365 10.73 -0.15 -14.60
C ILE A 365 11.30 -0.23 -16.02
N TYR A 366 10.96 -1.31 -16.73
CA TYR A 366 11.40 -1.49 -18.10
C TYR A 366 10.94 -0.34 -18.99
N PHE A 367 9.66 -0.02 -18.95
CA PHE A 367 9.09 1.06 -19.76
C PHE A 367 9.60 2.44 -19.37
N ASN A 368 9.84 2.72 -18.09
CA ASN A 368 10.43 3.99 -17.68
C ASN A 368 11.90 4.16 -18.13
N ASN A 369 12.66 3.06 -18.21
CA ASN A 369 14.07 3.12 -18.58
C ASN A 369 14.32 2.99 -20.10
N CYS A 370 13.52 2.17 -20.81
CA CYS A 370 13.77 1.85 -22.21
C CYS A 370 13.03 2.74 -23.22
N ALA A 371 11.99 3.45 -22.81
CA ALA A 371 11.14 4.17 -23.76
C ALA A 371 11.48 5.66 -23.82
N VAL A 372 12.75 5.99 -24.06
CA VAL A 372 13.20 7.38 -24.37
C VAL A 372 12.51 7.91 -25.63
N ASP A 373 12.05 7.05 -26.54
CA ASP A 373 11.57 7.44 -27.87
C ASP A 373 10.06 7.27 -28.14
N VAL A 374 9.25 6.80 -27.20
CA VAL A 374 7.82 6.62 -27.43
C VAL A 374 7.00 7.57 -26.58
N ASN A 375 6.59 8.63 -27.23
CA ASN A 375 5.77 9.71 -26.72
C ASN A 375 4.65 9.28 -25.77
N CYS A 376 4.59 9.94 -24.60
CA CYS A 376 3.37 10.37 -23.93
C CYS A 376 2.33 9.32 -23.46
N LEU A 377 2.54 8.03 -23.60
CA LEU A 377 1.46 7.04 -23.42
C LEU A 377 1.62 6.10 -22.21
N ARG A 378 2.63 6.28 -21.37
CA ARG A 378 3.05 5.29 -20.37
C ARG A 378 2.10 5.18 -19.18
N ILE A 379 1.87 6.29 -18.48
CA ILE A 379 0.98 6.31 -17.31
C ILE A 379 -0.49 6.13 -17.72
N PRO A 380 -0.99 6.84 -18.77
CA PRO A 380 -2.32 6.60 -19.29
C PRO A 380 -2.58 5.16 -19.71
N HIS A 381 -1.59 4.42 -20.22
CA HIS A 381 -1.80 3.04 -20.65
C HIS A 381 -2.15 2.09 -19.51
N HIS A 382 -1.43 2.13 -18.41
CA HIS A 382 -1.74 1.27 -17.26
C HIS A 382 -3.11 1.59 -16.66
N LEU A 383 -3.44 2.88 -16.50
CA LEU A 383 -4.74 3.30 -16.01
C LEU A 383 -5.86 2.99 -17.01
N ARG A 384 -5.62 3.16 -18.33
CA ARG A 384 -6.57 2.78 -19.38
C ARG A 384 -6.79 1.28 -19.43
N SER A 385 -5.72 0.47 -19.34
CA SER A 385 -5.86 -1.00 -19.33
C SER A 385 -6.67 -1.47 -18.15
N ALA A 386 -6.45 -0.90 -16.95
CA ALA A 386 -7.23 -1.18 -15.77
C ALA A 386 -8.71 -0.80 -15.96
N SER A 387 -8.99 0.43 -16.44
CA SER A 387 -10.37 0.88 -16.66
C SER A 387 -11.09 0.05 -17.72
N LEU A 388 -10.44 -0.23 -18.85
CA LEU A 388 -11.01 -1.03 -19.92
C LEU A 388 -11.30 -2.46 -19.47
N SER A 389 -10.37 -3.10 -18.75
CA SER A 389 -10.58 -4.46 -18.25
C SER A 389 -11.74 -4.53 -17.28
N VAL A 390 -11.88 -3.54 -16.38
CA VAL A 390 -13.01 -3.46 -15.44
C VAL A 390 -14.34 -3.23 -16.17
N VAL A 391 -14.37 -2.36 -17.18
CA VAL A 391 -15.55 -2.15 -18.02
C VAL A 391 -15.97 -3.42 -18.74
N ILE A 392 -15.02 -4.18 -19.30
CA ILE A 392 -15.31 -5.47 -19.95
C ILE A 392 -15.88 -6.47 -18.93
N VAL A 393 -15.37 -6.52 -17.70
CA VAL A 393 -15.95 -7.36 -16.62
C VAL A 393 -17.43 -7.04 -16.41
N VAL A 394 -17.79 -5.75 -16.39
CA VAL A 394 -19.18 -5.31 -16.22
C VAL A 394 -20.08 -5.82 -17.32
N TYR A 395 -19.63 -5.77 -18.59
CA TYR A 395 -20.41 -6.22 -19.72
C TYR A 395 -20.54 -7.75 -19.85
N THR A 396 -19.55 -8.50 -19.37
CA THR A 396 -19.51 -9.96 -19.50
C THR A 396 -20.10 -10.71 -18.30
N ALA A 397 -20.13 -10.08 -17.13
CA ALA A 397 -20.64 -10.69 -15.90
C ALA A 397 -22.08 -11.26 -15.95
N PRO A 398 -23.04 -10.71 -16.73
CA PRO A 398 -24.41 -11.21 -16.72
C PRO A 398 -24.64 -12.56 -17.39
N THR A 399 -23.67 -13.11 -18.14
CA THR A 399 -23.85 -14.36 -18.90
C THR A 399 -23.33 -15.56 -18.10
N ALA A 400 -24.22 -16.47 -17.75
CA ALA A 400 -24.00 -17.59 -16.81
C ALA A 400 -22.83 -18.55 -17.14
N ASN A 401 -22.28 -18.53 -18.34
CA ASN A 401 -21.16 -19.38 -18.76
C ASN A 401 -19.79 -18.67 -18.70
N LEU A 402 -19.72 -17.47 -18.13
CA LEU A 402 -18.55 -16.57 -18.21
C LEU A 402 -17.83 -16.35 -16.86
N THR A 403 -18.10 -17.19 -15.86
CA THR A 403 -17.46 -17.05 -14.53
C THR A 403 -15.92 -17.06 -14.60
N GLN A 404 -15.33 -17.91 -15.45
CA GLN A 404 -13.89 -17.96 -15.66
C GLN A 404 -13.36 -16.72 -16.40
N ILE A 405 -14.14 -16.21 -17.37
CA ILE A 405 -13.80 -14.98 -18.11
C ILE A 405 -13.80 -13.78 -17.15
N THR A 406 -14.79 -13.70 -16.26
CA THR A 406 -14.85 -12.64 -15.24
C THR A 406 -13.62 -12.67 -14.33
N ALA A 407 -13.17 -13.85 -13.90
CA ALA A 407 -11.94 -13.99 -13.12
C ALA A 407 -10.69 -13.55 -13.91
N ALA A 408 -10.57 -13.96 -15.18
CA ALA A 408 -9.46 -13.56 -16.04
C ALA A 408 -9.42 -12.05 -16.28
N LEU A 409 -10.57 -11.41 -16.47
CA LEU A 409 -10.67 -9.96 -16.65
C LEU A 409 -10.38 -9.19 -15.36
N ALA A 410 -10.80 -9.71 -14.20
CA ALA A 410 -10.44 -9.15 -12.89
C ALA A 410 -8.93 -9.20 -12.65
N LEU A 411 -8.26 -10.31 -13.02
CA LEU A 411 -6.81 -10.44 -12.97
C LEU A 411 -6.10 -9.48 -13.94
N THR A 412 -6.63 -9.31 -15.15
CA THR A 412 -6.10 -8.31 -16.11
C THR A 412 -6.24 -6.88 -15.57
N SER A 413 -7.38 -6.58 -14.91
CA SER A 413 -7.58 -5.30 -14.23
C SER A 413 -6.59 -5.10 -13.10
N LYS A 414 -6.28 -6.18 -12.35
CA LYS A 414 -5.29 -6.16 -11.27
C LYS A 414 -3.88 -5.88 -11.79
N LEU A 415 -3.50 -6.45 -12.93
CA LEU A 415 -2.24 -6.13 -13.62
C LEU A 415 -2.17 -4.64 -14.00
N GLY A 416 -3.23 -4.12 -14.58
CA GLY A 416 -3.28 -2.70 -14.99
C GLY A 416 -3.16 -1.74 -13.81
N ILE A 417 -3.90 -2.00 -12.70
CA ILE A 417 -3.86 -1.11 -11.53
C ILE A 417 -2.54 -1.23 -10.76
N ALA A 418 -1.89 -2.41 -10.70
CA ALA A 418 -0.59 -2.57 -10.06
C ALA A 418 0.50 -1.76 -10.78
N GLY A 419 0.54 -1.80 -12.12
CA GLY A 419 1.39 -0.92 -12.92
C GLY A 419 1.03 0.57 -12.77
N GLY A 420 -0.27 0.88 -12.74
CA GLY A 420 -0.78 2.23 -12.51
C GLY A 420 -0.36 2.80 -11.14
N TRP A 421 -0.31 1.96 -10.11
CA TRP A 421 0.11 2.35 -8.77
C TRP A 421 1.55 2.88 -8.74
N VAL A 422 2.48 2.18 -9.34
CA VAL A 422 3.88 2.62 -9.43
C VAL A 422 4.01 3.88 -10.30
N SER A 423 3.31 3.88 -11.44
CA SER A 423 3.36 5.00 -12.38
C SER A 423 2.84 6.30 -11.78
N ILE A 424 1.73 6.27 -11.00
CA ILE A 424 1.15 7.48 -10.40
C ILE A 424 2.06 8.09 -9.31
N GLN A 425 2.85 7.27 -8.62
CA GLN A 425 3.82 7.76 -7.64
C GLN A 425 4.87 8.64 -8.30
N VAL A 426 5.46 8.16 -9.40
CA VAL A 426 6.46 8.92 -10.18
C VAL A 426 5.83 10.19 -10.76
N PHE A 427 4.68 10.05 -11.40
CA PHE A 427 3.96 11.15 -12.03
C PHE A 427 3.58 12.26 -11.03
N THR A 428 3.17 11.89 -9.82
CA THR A 428 2.90 12.86 -8.75
C THR A 428 4.17 13.61 -8.33
N ALA A 429 5.28 12.88 -8.17
CA ALA A 429 6.55 13.48 -7.77
C ALA A 429 7.11 14.47 -8.81
N GLU A 430 6.85 14.25 -10.09
CA GLU A 430 7.30 15.12 -11.18
C GLU A 430 6.45 16.39 -11.34
N HIS A 431 5.17 16.34 -10.96
CA HIS A 431 4.25 17.47 -11.13
C HIS A 431 4.33 18.54 -10.04
N TYR A 432 4.84 18.18 -8.86
CA TYR A 432 4.98 19.14 -7.78
C TYR A 432 6.40 19.72 -7.73
N PRO A 433 6.52 21.07 -7.56
CA PRO A 433 7.81 21.69 -7.28
C PRO A 433 8.52 21.04 -6.10
N THR A 434 9.86 21.03 -6.14
CA THR A 434 10.69 20.39 -5.11
C THR A 434 10.33 20.82 -3.69
N VAL A 435 9.96 22.08 -3.50
CA VAL A 435 9.63 22.67 -2.19
C VAL A 435 8.32 22.16 -1.57
N VAL A 436 7.33 21.79 -2.39
CA VAL A 436 6.01 21.29 -1.92
C VAL A 436 5.74 19.83 -2.34
N ARG A 437 6.69 19.18 -3.00
CA ARG A 437 6.55 17.81 -3.52
C ARG A 437 6.15 16.80 -2.44
N ASN A 438 6.80 16.85 -1.29
CA ASN A 438 6.51 15.94 -0.18
C ASN A 438 5.11 16.18 0.39
N LEU A 439 4.65 17.45 0.44
CA LEU A 439 3.30 17.79 0.88
C LEU A 439 2.25 17.29 -0.10
N GLY A 440 2.45 17.54 -1.40
CA GLY A 440 1.52 17.09 -2.44
C GLY A 440 1.45 15.57 -2.56
N TYR A 441 2.59 14.89 -2.49
CA TYR A 441 2.65 13.43 -2.48
C TYR A 441 1.99 12.84 -1.22
N GLY A 442 2.30 13.38 -0.04
CA GLY A 442 1.71 12.95 1.23
C GLY A 442 0.20 13.10 1.24
N PHE A 443 -0.32 14.26 0.81
CA PHE A 443 -1.75 14.53 0.72
C PHE A 443 -2.46 13.54 -0.23
N SER A 444 -1.88 13.31 -1.41
CA SER A 444 -2.41 12.35 -2.39
C SER A 444 -2.39 10.92 -1.85
N SER A 445 -1.32 10.52 -1.17
CA SER A 445 -1.19 9.20 -0.55
C SER A 445 -2.24 8.96 0.54
N MET A 446 -2.61 9.98 1.32
CA MET A 446 -3.73 9.90 2.28
C MET A 446 -5.05 9.60 1.58
N ALA A 447 -5.30 10.21 0.43
CA ALA A 447 -6.51 9.92 -0.37
C ALA A 447 -6.59 8.45 -0.80
N ALA A 448 -5.46 7.83 -1.19
CA ALA A 448 -5.44 6.41 -1.49
C ALA A 448 -5.77 5.54 -0.26
N ARG A 449 -5.30 5.91 0.93
CA ARG A 449 -5.64 5.19 2.18
C ARG A 449 -7.14 5.30 2.49
N ILE A 450 -7.75 6.48 2.26
CA ILE A 450 -9.20 6.65 2.39
C ILE A 450 -9.92 5.76 1.37
N GLY A 451 -9.45 5.70 0.12
CA GLY A 451 -9.97 4.76 -0.88
C GLY A 451 -9.90 3.31 -0.42
N SER A 452 -8.79 2.90 0.17
CA SER A 452 -8.62 1.54 0.71
C SER A 452 -9.55 1.22 1.89
N MET A 453 -9.93 2.22 2.70
CA MET A 453 -10.95 2.06 3.76
C MET A 453 -12.35 1.81 3.20
N VAL A 454 -12.68 2.43 2.08
CA VAL A 454 -13.98 2.27 1.41
C VAL A 454 -14.06 0.95 0.65
N ALA A 455 -12.94 0.41 0.19
CA ALA A 455 -12.86 -0.77 -0.66
C ALA A 455 -13.62 -1.99 -0.11
N PRO A 456 -13.50 -2.41 1.17
CA PRO A 456 -14.24 -3.56 1.71
C PRO A 456 -15.77 -3.37 1.67
N GLN A 457 -16.24 -2.12 1.84
CA GLN A 457 -17.67 -1.83 1.77
C GLN A 457 -18.19 -1.93 0.34
N VAL A 458 -17.37 -1.52 -0.64
CA VAL A 458 -17.70 -1.70 -2.06
C VAL A 458 -17.73 -3.19 -2.42
N VAL A 459 -16.78 -4.00 -1.92
CA VAL A 459 -16.83 -5.47 -2.09
C VAL A 459 -18.10 -6.06 -1.49
N TYR A 460 -18.51 -5.59 -0.32
CA TYR A 460 -19.75 -6.03 0.33
C TYR A 460 -21.01 -5.76 -0.52
N LEU A 461 -21.05 -4.68 -1.29
CA LEU A 461 -22.15 -4.42 -2.23
C LEU A 461 -22.30 -5.52 -3.30
N GLY A 462 -21.26 -6.32 -3.54
CA GLY A 462 -21.31 -7.50 -4.39
C GLY A 462 -22.27 -8.58 -3.91
N ILE A 463 -22.69 -8.57 -2.63
CA ILE A 463 -23.73 -9.45 -2.10
C ILE A 463 -25.11 -9.04 -2.63
N ILE A 464 -25.35 -7.75 -2.87
CA ILE A 464 -26.61 -7.23 -3.42
C ILE A 464 -26.67 -7.53 -4.92
N HIS A 465 -25.60 -7.13 -5.66
CA HIS A 465 -25.43 -7.40 -7.07
C HIS A 465 -23.96 -7.67 -7.39
N LEU A 466 -23.68 -8.83 -7.96
CA LEU A 466 -22.32 -9.33 -8.23
C LEU A 466 -21.44 -8.33 -9.03
N TYR A 467 -22.02 -7.55 -9.93
CA TYR A 467 -21.30 -6.61 -10.79
C TYR A 467 -21.20 -5.19 -10.25
N LEU A 468 -21.90 -4.85 -9.16
CA LEU A 468 -21.92 -3.49 -8.61
C LEU A 468 -20.51 -2.98 -8.21
N PRO A 469 -19.66 -3.77 -7.53
CA PRO A 469 -18.28 -3.36 -7.25
C PRO A 469 -17.48 -3.02 -8.50
N TYR A 470 -17.63 -3.83 -9.55
CA TYR A 470 -16.88 -3.64 -10.81
C TYR A 470 -17.34 -2.39 -11.56
N ILE A 471 -18.64 -2.04 -11.52
CA ILE A 471 -19.14 -0.78 -12.09
C ILE A 471 -18.49 0.41 -11.37
N ILE A 472 -18.41 0.37 -10.04
CA ILE A 472 -17.80 1.44 -9.25
C ILE A 472 -16.31 1.56 -9.58
N TYR A 473 -15.57 0.45 -9.60
CA TYR A 473 -14.14 0.46 -9.96
C TYR A 473 -13.91 0.97 -11.38
N GLY A 474 -14.69 0.48 -12.34
CA GLY A 474 -14.58 0.87 -13.74
C GLY A 474 -14.85 2.35 -13.97
N SER A 475 -15.91 2.89 -13.38
CA SER A 475 -16.28 4.29 -13.52
C SER A 475 -15.21 5.22 -12.91
N LEU A 476 -14.72 4.90 -11.70
CA LEU A 476 -13.67 5.68 -11.04
C LEU A 476 -12.35 5.64 -11.81
N MET A 477 -11.98 4.47 -12.34
CA MET A 477 -10.77 4.33 -13.15
C MET A 477 -10.89 5.04 -14.51
N ALA A 478 -12.07 5.04 -15.13
CA ALA A 478 -12.33 5.81 -16.34
C ALA A 478 -12.21 7.32 -16.10
N ILE A 479 -12.79 7.82 -15.00
CA ILE A 479 -12.62 9.21 -14.58
C ILE A 479 -11.15 9.53 -14.35
N SER A 480 -10.41 8.66 -13.65
CA SER A 480 -8.98 8.84 -13.39
C SER A 480 -8.16 8.89 -14.68
N ALA A 481 -8.47 8.03 -15.66
CA ALA A 481 -7.81 8.05 -16.96
C ALA A 481 -8.06 9.36 -17.72
N ILE A 482 -9.28 9.89 -17.68
CA ILE A 482 -9.63 11.20 -18.27
C ILE A 482 -8.86 12.31 -17.55
N LEU A 483 -8.83 12.32 -16.22
CA LEU A 483 -8.10 13.34 -15.46
C LEU A 483 -6.61 13.35 -15.79
N VAL A 484 -5.96 12.18 -15.91
CA VAL A 484 -4.56 12.08 -16.33
C VAL A 484 -4.35 12.70 -17.71
N LEU A 485 -5.25 12.45 -18.67
CA LEU A 485 -5.16 13.03 -20.02
C LEU A 485 -5.28 14.57 -20.05
N THR A 486 -5.91 15.16 -19.03
CA THR A 486 -6.03 16.62 -18.91
C THR A 486 -4.85 17.26 -18.18
N MET A 487 -3.86 16.48 -17.75
CA MET A 487 -2.64 16.99 -17.10
C MET A 487 -1.55 17.22 -18.13
N LYS A 488 -0.68 18.21 -17.85
CA LYS A 488 0.46 18.51 -18.72
C LYS A 488 1.48 17.37 -18.63
N GLU A 489 2.17 17.11 -19.72
CA GLU A 489 3.28 16.15 -19.75
C GLU A 489 4.51 16.73 -19.04
N THR A 490 5.21 15.85 -18.34
CA THR A 490 6.43 16.20 -17.60
C THR A 490 7.70 15.74 -18.28
N HIS A 491 7.57 15.01 -19.40
CA HIS A 491 8.73 14.48 -20.13
C HIS A 491 9.56 15.64 -20.70
N ASP A 492 10.88 15.59 -20.50
CA ASP A 492 11.88 16.59 -20.93
C ASP A 492 11.66 18.03 -20.39
N THR A 493 10.77 18.22 -19.42
CA THR A 493 10.66 19.49 -18.73
C THR A 493 11.54 19.51 -17.49
N ALA A 494 12.34 20.56 -17.32
CA ALA A 494 13.08 20.77 -16.07
C ALA A 494 12.08 20.76 -14.91
N LEU A 495 12.41 20.03 -13.84
CA LEU A 495 11.58 19.99 -12.63
C LEU A 495 11.39 21.44 -12.15
N PRO A 496 10.16 21.88 -11.87
CA PRO A 496 9.91 23.22 -11.36
C PRO A 496 10.55 23.37 -9.99
N ASP A 497 11.51 24.31 -9.88
CA ASP A 497 12.24 24.55 -8.63
C ASP A 497 11.54 25.52 -7.70
N GLU A 498 10.70 26.42 -8.24
CA GLU A 498 10.01 27.46 -7.49
C GLU A 498 8.48 27.26 -7.49
N PHE A 499 7.88 27.63 -6.36
CA PHE A 499 6.43 27.65 -6.17
C PHE A 499 5.92 29.06 -6.50
N ASP A 500 5.28 29.23 -7.67
CA ASP A 500 4.72 30.51 -8.10
C ASP A 500 3.34 30.74 -7.46
N PHE A 501 3.28 31.62 -6.49
CA PHE A 501 2.02 31.99 -5.79
C PHE A 501 1.03 32.77 -6.64
N GLY A 502 1.36 33.13 -7.87
CA GLY A 502 0.48 34.00 -8.69
C GLY A 502 0.26 35.41 -8.12
N LEU A 503 0.93 35.73 -7.00
CA LEU A 503 0.74 36.98 -6.25
C LEU A 503 1.79 38.08 -6.50
N VAL A 504 2.73 37.85 -7.45
CA VAL A 504 3.73 38.87 -7.76
C VAL A 504 3.51 39.45 -9.14
N LYS A 505 2.30 39.98 -9.38
CA LYS A 505 2.06 40.97 -10.44
C LYS A 505 1.64 42.28 -9.85
N ASN A 506 2.28 42.79 -8.82
CA ASN A 506 2.17 44.19 -8.42
C ASN A 506 3.25 44.59 -7.40
N LYS A 507 4.52 44.44 -7.77
CA LYS A 507 5.59 45.31 -7.27
C LYS A 507 6.48 45.67 -8.44
N LYS A 508 5.97 46.58 -9.28
CA LYS A 508 6.84 47.54 -9.94
C LYS A 508 7.49 48.33 -8.82
N CYS A 509 8.66 47.91 -8.38
CA CYS A 509 9.54 48.78 -7.62
C CYS A 509 10.00 49.86 -8.59
N SER A 510 9.42 51.03 -8.46
CA SER A 510 9.91 52.28 -9.04
C SER A 510 11.27 52.56 -8.40
N THR A 511 12.32 52.00 -8.96
CA THR A 511 13.66 52.56 -8.81
C THR A 511 13.75 53.69 -9.81
N LYS A 512 13.55 54.91 -9.32
CA LYS A 512 14.03 56.11 -10.00
C LYS A 512 15.55 55.93 -10.14
N ASP A 513 15.97 55.75 -11.36
CA ASP A 513 17.35 55.95 -11.78
C ASP A 513 17.71 57.42 -11.49
N THR A 514 18.57 57.62 -10.51
CA THR A 514 19.39 58.81 -10.40
C THR A 514 20.71 58.49 -11.10
N ASP A 515 20.80 58.92 -12.34
CA ASP A 515 22.03 58.99 -13.07
C ASP A 515 23.05 59.88 -12.32
N PRO A 516 24.30 59.45 -12.12
CA PRO A 516 25.37 60.38 -11.81
C PRO A 516 25.94 60.89 -13.12
N GLU A 517 25.88 62.18 -13.27
CA GLU A 517 26.47 63.01 -14.33
C GLU A 517 27.95 62.60 -14.61
N THR A 518 28.20 62.31 -15.86
CA THR A 518 29.51 62.29 -16.47
C THR A 518 30.06 63.70 -16.53
N SER A 519 31.02 64.04 -15.70
CA SER A 519 31.89 65.19 -15.93
C SER A 519 33.08 64.73 -16.75
N ASP A 520 33.04 65.16 -17.98
CA ASP A 520 34.16 65.20 -18.95
C ASP A 520 35.25 66.15 -18.45
N GLN A 521 36.47 65.73 -18.31
CA GLN A 521 37.67 66.60 -18.38
C GLN A 521 38.78 65.90 -19.13
N SER A 522 38.84 66.28 -20.38
CA SER A 522 40.02 66.19 -21.18
C SER A 522 41.14 67.03 -20.54
N THR A 523 42.36 66.50 -20.41
CA THR A 523 43.57 67.28 -20.58
C THR A 523 44.75 66.40 -21.03
N LYS A 524 45.29 66.81 -22.15
CA LYS A 524 46.53 66.47 -22.77
C LYS A 524 47.75 66.35 -21.81
N MET A 525 48.56 65.36 -21.92
CA MET A 525 49.92 65.36 -22.47
C MET A 525 50.42 63.92 -22.55
#